data_381dfe85cff9f4bbc4ed89f42f11de9b
#
_entry.id   381dfe85cff9f4bbc4ed89f42f11de9b
#
_cell.length_a   1.000
_cell.length_b   1.000
_cell.length_c   1.000
_cell.angle_alpha   90.00
_cell.angle_beta   90.00
_cell.angle_gamma   90.00
#
_symmetry.space_group_name_H-M   'P 1'
#
loop_
_entity.id
_entity.type
_entity.pdbx_description
1 polymer ?
#
loop_
_entity_poly.entity_id
_entity_poly.type
_entity_poly.pdbx_seq_one_letter_code
_entity_poly.pdbx_strand_id
1 'polypeptide(L)'
;TSSTFSSSRGIQTAVKDFVNKGIHDIYNEAAEIPLLYARTTQNLTTGDSEYDFPADFRKIDRDSFTIGPRELVTNGEFASNINSWTTGDGSPSHTTSGNGRLNLNDAAAYQAVETTVNKEYKLQIRVLSPNSSSTALIVRVGTSAGGTQNLDTTIAVTDFGQGAILNTTFTATAKSSFIYVESSGIQLDVD
;
A
#
# COMPACT_ATOMS: atom_id res chain seq x y z
N THR A 1 74.46 -2.28 -16.80
CA THR A 1 73.52 -3.37 -16.61
C THR A 1 72.37 -2.99 -15.63
N SER A 2 71.58 -2.02 -16.01
CA SER A 2 70.48 -1.56 -15.15
C SER A 2 69.13 -1.48 -15.89
N SER A 3 68.89 -2.34 -16.84
CA SER A 3 67.68 -2.28 -17.66
C SER A 3 66.59 -3.30 -17.31
N THR A 4 66.79 -4.16 -16.33
CA THR A 4 65.84 -5.25 -15.99
C THR A 4 64.82 -4.88 -14.94
N PHE A 5 65.00 -3.81 -14.16
CA PHE A 5 64.06 -3.42 -13.10
C PHE A 5 62.89 -2.54 -13.54
N SER A 6 63.02 -1.83 -14.65
CA SER A 6 61.92 -1.00 -15.16
C SER A 6 60.83 -1.83 -15.87
N SER A 7 61.21 -2.96 -16.48
CA SER A 7 60.27 -3.86 -17.16
C SER A 7 59.38 -4.61 -16.17
N SER A 8 59.91 -4.99 -14.98
CA SER A 8 59.13 -5.70 -13.97
C SER A 8 58.04 -4.83 -13.34
N ARG A 9 58.27 -3.52 -13.17
CA ARG A 9 57.24 -2.58 -12.70
C ARG A 9 56.16 -2.38 -13.73
N GLY A 10 56.48 -2.28 -15.01
CA GLY A 10 55.49 -2.20 -16.09
C GLY A 10 54.61 -3.44 -16.16
N ILE A 11 55.19 -4.62 -16.03
CA ILE A 11 54.43 -5.88 -16.01
C ILE A 11 53.53 -5.95 -14.77
N GLN A 12 54.03 -5.56 -13.58
CA GLN A 12 53.21 -5.57 -12.35
C GLN A 12 52.05 -4.62 -12.45
N THR A 13 52.21 -3.45 -13.04
CA THR A 13 51.14 -2.49 -13.26
C THR A 13 50.13 -3.05 -14.25
N ALA A 14 50.58 -3.60 -15.37
CA ALA A 14 49.68 -4.21 -16.36
C ALA A 14 48.88 -5.39 -15.80
N VAL A 15 49.52 -6.22 -14.96
CA VAL A 15 48.82 -7.33 -14.29
C VAL A 15 47.77 -6.83 -13.29
N LYS A 16 48.09 -5.79 -12.51
CA LYS A 16 47.11 -5.17 -11.60
C LYS A 16 45.93 -4.57 -12.35
N ASP A 17 46.19 -3.86 -13.43
CA ASP A 17 45.14 -3.27 -14.26
C ASP A 17 44.24 -4.35 -14.91
N PHE A 18 44.87 -5.43 -15.38
CA PHE A 18 44.13 -6.55 -15.93
C PHE A 18 43.24 -7.26 -14.86
N VAL A 19 43.80 -7.50 -13.67
CA VAL A 19 43.05 -8.11 -12.57
C VAL A 19 41.93 -7.18 -12.11
N ASN A 20 42.20 -5.87 -11.96
CA ASN A 20 41.19 -4.90 -11.57
C ASN A 20 40.06 -4.80 -12.63
N LYS A 21 40.42 -4.81 -13.92
CA LYS A 21 39.46 -4.82 -15.00
C LYS A 21 38.61 -6.10 -14.98
N GLY A 22 39.25 -7.27 -14.81
CA GLY A 22 38.54 -8.55 -14.69
C GLY A 22 37.60 -8.60 -13.50
N ILE A 23 38.00 -8.06 -12.36
CA ILE A 23 37.13 -7.91 -11.18
C ILE A 23 35.97 -6.98 -11.49
N HIS A 24 36.19 -5.86 -12.16
CA HIS A 24 35.16 -4.92 -12.58
C HIS A 24 34.17 -5.56 -13.56
N ASP A 25 34.68 -6.31 -14.53
CA ASP A 25 33.84 -7.02 -15.53
C ASP A 25 32.99 -8.11 -14.85
N ILE A 26 33.59 -8.87 -13.92
CA ILE A 26 32.86 -9.85 -13.09
C ILE A 26 31.78 -9.18 -12.25
N TYR A 27 32.07 -8.04 -11.61
CA TYR A 27 31.09 -7.32 -10.82
C TYR A 27 29.97 -6.73 -11.66
N ASN A 28 30.24 -6.30 -12.89
CA ASN A 28 29.22 -5.80 -13.80
C ASN A 28 28.34 -6.92 -14.35
N GLU A 29 28.90 -8.07 -14.69
CA GLU A 29 28.17 -9.26 -15.11
C GLU A 29 27.48 -9.93 -13.91
N ALA A 30 28.11 -9.97 -12.75
CA ALA A 30 27.57 -10.53 -11.52
C ALA A 30 26.40 -9.68 -10.93
N ALA A 31 26.21 -8.45 -11.40
CA ALA A 31 25.01 -7.68 -11.07
C ALA A 31 23.71 -8.37 -11.54
N GLU A 32 23.82 -9.39 -12.38
CA GLU A 32 22.72 -10.25 -12.82
C GLU A 32 22.62 -11.58 -12.03
N ILE A 33 23.55 -11.83 -11.11
CA ILE A 33 23.52 -13.03 -10.27
C ILE A 33 22.57 -12.82 -9.08
N PRO A 34 21.52 -13.62 -8.89
CA PRO A 34 20.52 -13.45 -7.83
C PRO A 34 21.08 -13.38 -6.41
N LEU A 35 22.24 -13.94 -6.16
CA LEU A 35 22.93 -13.94 -4.86
C LEU A 35 23.49 -12.56 -4.43
N LEU A 36 23.57 -11.61 -5.35
CA LEU A 36 24.09 -10.27 -5.09
C LEU A 36 22.96 -9.21 -5.02
N TYR A 37 21.70 -9.62 -5.10
CA TYR A 37 20.58 -8.71 -4.92
C TYR A 37 20.39 -8.38 -3.43
N ALA A 38 20.59 -7.13 -3.09
CA ALA A 38 20.14 -6.58 -1.82
C ALA A 38 18.74 -6.01 -2.01
N ARG A 39 17.79 -6.44 -1.18
CA ARG A 39 16.47 -5.84 -1.12
C ARG A 39 16.47 -4.79 -0.02
N THR A 40 16.12 -3.57 -0.37
CA THR A 40 15.84 -2.52 0.61
C THR A 40 14.42 -2.02 0.42
N THR A 41 13.78 -1.65 1.51
CA THR A 41 12.49 -0.97 1.50
C THR A 41 12.70 0.44 2.01
N GLN A 42 12.16 1.41 1.29
CA GLN A 42 12.17 2.81 1.70
C GLN A 42 10.74 3.32 1.77
N ASN A 43 10.40 3.92 2.89
CA ASN A 43 9.11 4.55 3.05
C ASN A 43 9.07 5.85 2.24
N LEU A 44 8.08 5.98 1.38
CA LEU A 44 7.87 7.19 0.60
C LEU A 44 7.04 8.18 1.42
N THR A 45 7.52 9.41 1.54
CA THR A 45 6.81 10.48 2.24
C THR A 45 5.99 11.29 1.23
N THR A 46 4.76 11.62 1.58
CA THR A 46 3.90 12.44 0.73
C THR A 46 4.52 13.84 0.56
N GLY A 47 4.74 14.25 -0.68
CA GLY A 47 5.32 15.55 -1.02
C GLY A 47 6.80 15.50 -1.38
N ASP A 48 7.50 14.43 -1.07
CA ASP A 48 8.89 14.24 -1.50
C ASP A 48 8.91 13.66 -2.93
N SER A 49 9.60 14.33 -3.83
CA SER A 49 9.76 13.90 -5.22
C SER A 49 11.10 13.23 -5.50
N GLU A 50 12.03 13.32 -4.57
CA GLU A 50 13.38 12.79 -4.69
C GLU A 50 13.74 11.94 -3.48
N TYR A 51 14.36 10.79 -3.73
CA TYR A 51 14.82 9.86 -2.72
C TYR A 51 16.23 9.42 -3.05
N ASP A 52 17.11 9.49 -2.06
CA ASP A 52 18.48 9.03 -2.21
C ASP A 52 18.52 7.50 -2.29
N PHE A 53 19.28 6.99 -3.24
CA PHE A 53 19.62 5.58 -3.26
C PHE A 53 20.68 5.25 -2.21
N PRO A 54 20.71 4.02 -1.67
CA PRO A 54 21.79 3.56 -0.82
C PRO A 54 23.16 3.79 -1.50
N ALA A 55 24.18 4.10 -0.70
CA ALA A 55 25.53 4.42 -1.23
C ALA A 55 26.18 3.28 -2.02
N ASP A 56 25.71 2.06 -1.83
CA ASP A 56 26.15 0.85 -2.54
C ASP A 56 25.24 0.48 -3.73
N PHE A 57 24.29 1.37 -4.06
CA PHE A 57 23.39 1.17 -5.19
C PHE A 57 24.15 1.09 -6.52
N ARG A 58 23.86 0.06 -7.31
CA ARG A 58 24.49 -0.15 -8.62
C ARG A 58 23.52 -0.21 -9.79
N LYS A 59 22.38 -0.88 -9.61
CA LYS A 59 21.40 -1.08 -10.68
C LYS A 59 20.02 -1.32 -10.10
N ILE A 60 19.00 -0.73 -10.72
CA ILE A 60 17.59 -1.10 -10.44
C ILE A 60 17.23 -2.29 -11.34
N ASP A 61 16.79 -3.37 -10.72
CA ASP A 61 16.02 -4.36 -11.45
C ASP A 61 14.62 -3.81 -11.66
N ARG A 62 14.33 -3.38 -12.88
CA ARG A 62 13.05 -2.77 -13.24
C ARG A 62 11.88 -3.73 -13.09
N ASP A 63 12.13 -5.03 -13.23
CA ASP A 63 11.09 -6.05 -13.15
C ASP A 63 10.73 -6.36 -11.69
N SER A 64 11.63 -6.05 -10.76
CA SER A 64 11.40 -6.19 -9.31
C SER A 64 11.00 -4.88 -8.62
N PHE A 65 10.98 -3.76 -9.34
CA PHE A 65 10.54 -2.49 -8.78
C PHE A 65 9.01 -2.48 -8.65
N THR A 66 8.56 -2.75 -7.45
CA THR A 66 7.14 -2.71 -7.11
C THR A 66 6.89 -1.47 -6.24
N ILE A 67 6.18 -0.50 -6.79
CA ILE A 67 5.53 0.51 -5.97
C ILE A 67 4.33 -0.19 -5.35
N GLY A 68 4.37 -0.41 -4.04
CA GLY A 68 3.23 -0.96 -3.31
C GLY A 68 1.96 -0.14 -3.59
N PRO A 69 0.79 -0.74 -3.48
CA PRO A 69 -0.46 0.00 -3.65
C PRO A 69 -0.47 1.16 -2.64
N ARG A 70 -0.61 2.38 -3.13
CA ARG A 70 -0.81 3.55 -2.27
C ARG A 70 -2.18 3.40 -1.64
N GLU A 71 -2.22 3.40 -0.32
CA GLU A 71 -3.48 3.52 0.38
C GLU A 71 -4.06 4.93 0.16
N LEU A 72 -5.30 5.00 -0.27
CA LEU A 72 -6.00 6.26 -0.51
C LEU A 72 -6.89 6.65 0.66
N VAL A 73 -7.30 5.68 1.46
CA VAL A 73 -8.08 5.90 2.67
C VAL A 73 -7.16 6.46 3.75
N THR A 74 -7.56 7.56 4.33
CA THR A 74 -6.86 8.16 5.47
C THR A 74 -7.52 7.69 6.76
N ASN A 75 -6.70 7.28 7.74
CA ASN A 75 -7.19 6.77 9.02
C ASN A 75 -8.17 5.59 8.85
N GLY A 76 -7.80 4.63 7.98
CA GLY A 76 -8.58 3.40 7.79
C GLY A 76 -8.45 2.43 8.96
N GLU A 77 -7.35 2.48 9.70
CA GLU A 77 -7.11 1.66 10.89
C GLU A 77 -7.79 2.22 12.16
N PHE A 78 -8.37 3.41 12.13
CA PHE A 78 -9.05 4.05 13.25
C PHE A 78 -8.30 3.99 14.59
N ALA A 79 -6.97 4.05 14.57
CA ALA A 79 -6.13 3.78 15.72
C ALA A 79 -6.46 4.63 16.98
N SER A 80 -6.94 5.85 16.80
CA SER A 80 -7.24 6.75 17.93
C SER A 80 -8.54 7.56 17.80
N ASN A 81 -9.12 7.66 16.61
CA ASN A 81 -10.31 8.46 16.34
C ASN A 81 -10.91 8.12 14.98
N ILE A 82 -12.00 8.82 14.59
CA ILE A 82 -12.61 8.73 13.25
C ILE A 82 -12.34 9.99 12.41
N ASN A 83 -11.32 10.77 12.73
CA ASN A 83 -10.96 11.94 11.93
C ASN A 83 -10.72 11.53 10.48
N SER A 84 -10.99 12.42 9.55
CA SER A 84 -10.99 12.18 8.09
C SER A 84 -12.20 11.40 7.57
N TRP A 85 -13.04 10.86 8.44
CA TRP A 85 -14.32 10.28 8.08
C TRP A 85 -15.45 11.24 8.43
N THR A 86 -16.40 11.36 7.55
CA THR A 86 -17.58 12.23 7.72
C THR A 86 -18.79 11.37 8.06
N THR A 87 -19.61 11.83 9.00
CA THR A 87 -20.88 11.18 9.31
C THR A 87 -21.80 11.22 8.09
N GLY A 88 -22.28 10.07 7.67
CA GLY A 88 -23.26 9.93 6.60
C GLY A 88 -24.69 9.94 7.15
N ASP A 89 -24.97 9.09 8.12
CA ASP A 89 -26.21 8.96 8.84
C ASP A 89 -25.95 8.44 10.25
N GLY A 90 -26.88 8.63 11.17
CA GLY A 90 -26.73 8.20 12.56
C GLY A 90 -25.58 8.87 13.28
N SER A 91 -24.93 8.13 14.17
CA SER A 91 -23.82 8.60 15.01
C SER A 91 -22.66 7.59 15.02
N PRO A 92 -21.89 7.51 13.95
CA PRO A 92 -20.70 6.67 13.96
C PRO A 92 -19.72 7.15 15.04
N SER A 93 -19.04 6.23 15.68
CA SER A 93 -18.15 6.54 16.80
C SER A 93 -16.86 5.73 16.72
N HIS A 94 -15.88 6.15 17.50
CA HIS A 94 -14.63 5.43 17.69
C HIS A 94 -14.71 4.51 18.90
N THR A 95 -14.22 3.29 18.74
CA THR A 95 -14.06 2.35 19.85
C THR A 95 -12.58 2.02 20.03
N THR A 96 -12.08 2.15 21.26
CA THR A 96 -10.67 1.89 21.59
C THR A 96 -10.37 0.43 21.87
N SER A 97 -11.35 -0.47 21.84
CA SER A 97 -11.15 -1.90 22.02
C SER A 97 -10.27 -2.47 20.91
N GLY A 98 -9.13 -3.03 21.24
CA GLY A 98 -8.14 -3.50 20.27
C GLY A 98 -7.29 -2.35 19.73
N ASN A 99 -7.05 -2.35 18.43
CA ASN A 99 -6.22 -1.33 17.75
C ASN A 99 -7.00 -0.08 17.29
N GLY A 100 -8.24 0.08 17.74
CA GLY A 100 -9.17 1.11 17.25
C GLY A 100 -10.13 0.54 16.23
N ARG A 101 -11.33 1.13 16.14
CA ARG A 101 -12.39 0.68 15.23
C ARG A 101 -13.38 1.79 14.94
N LEU A 102 -13.93 1.79 13.74
CA LEU A 102 -15.15 2.54 13.44
C LEU A 102 -16.35 1.71 13.91
N ASN A 103 -17.08 2.25 14.84
CA ASN A 103 -18.33 1.68 15.32
C ASN A 103 -19.52 2.27 14.55
N LEU A 104 -20.26 1.41 13.87
CA LEU A 104 -21.46 1.75 13.12
C LEU A 104 -22.66 1.15 13.87
N ASN A 105 -23.32 1.95 14.68
CA ASN A 105 -24.52 1.57 15.40
C ASN A 105 -25.73 2.19 14.71
N ASP A 106 -26.31 1.47 13.75
CA ASP A 106 -27.33 1.99 12.84
C ASP A 106 -26.92 3.34 12.27
N ALA A 107 -25.69 3.34 11.72
CA ALA A 107 -25.01 4.57 11.33
C ALA A 107 -24.18 4.35 10.06
N ALA A 108 -23.83 5.45 9.45
CA ALA A 108 -22.98 5.48 8.26
C ALA A 108 -21.86 6.49 8.37
N ALA A 109 -20.73 6.16 7.77
CA ALA A 109 -19.62 7.07 7.58
C ALA A 109 -19.10 7.02 6.15
N TYR A 110 -18.47 8.11 5.69
CA TYR A 110 -17.86 8.13 4.38
C TYR A 110 -16.58 8.96 4.34
N GLN A 111 -15.76 8.65 3.35
CA GLN A 111 -14.56 9.44 3.04
C GLN A 111 -14.46 9.65 1.53
N ALA A 112 -14.08 10.87 1.13
CA ALA A 112 -13.72 11.16 -0.25
C ALA A 112 -12.25 10.84 -0.47
N VAL A 113 -11.94 10.11 -1.54
CA VAL A 113 -10.58 9.76 -1.96
C VAL A 113 -10.33 10.22 -3.39
N GLU A 114 -9.11 10.66 -3.68
CA GLU A 114 -8.73 11.02 -5.04
C GLU A 114 -8.55 9.76 -5.89
N THR A 115 -9.20 9.74 -7.04
CA THR A 115 -9.16 8.62 -7.97
C THR A 115 -8.85 9.08 -9.39
N THR A 116 -8.41 8.15 -10.23
CA THR A 116 -8.20 8.38 -11.66
C THR A 116 -9.32 7.68 -12.44
N VAL A 117 -9.96 8.41 -13.33
CA VAL A 117 -11.06 7.89 -14.16
C VAL A 117 -10.60 6.65 -14.94
N ASN A 118 -11.46 5.64 -14.98
CA ASN A 118 -11.23 4.35 -15.61
C ASN A 118 -10.11 3.49 -14.99
N LYS A 119 -9.60 3.87 -13.83
CA LYS A 119 -8.64 3.04 -13.09
C LYS A 119 -9.39 2.14 -12.10
N GLU A 120 -8.97 0.88 -12.03
CA GLU A 120 -9.45 -0.06 -11.03
C GLU A 120 -8.73 0.13 -9.70
N TYR A 121 -9.49 0.04 -8.62
CA TYR A 121 -9.05 0.12 -7.24
C TYR A 121 -9.53 -1.10 -6.45
N LYS A 122 -8.70 -1.57 -5.54
CA LYS A 122 -9.06 -2.60 -4.58
C LYS A 122 -9.56 -1.95 -3.30
N LEU A 123 -10.71 -2.38 -2.80
CA LEU A 123 -11.26 -2.01 -1.50
C LEU A 123 -11.22 -3.22 -0.58
N GLN A 124 -10.66 -3.02 0.60
CA GLN A 124 -10.61 -4.03 1.65
C GLN A 124 -11.21 -3.44 2.92
N ILE A 125 -12.15 -4.17 3.52
CA ILE A 125 -12.78 -3.79 4.77
C ILE A 125 -12.77 -5.01 5.69
N ARG A 126 -12.33 -4.82 6.91
CA ARG A 126 -12.32 -5.87 7.93
C ARG A 126 -13.47 -5.66 8.89
N VAL A 127 -14.30 -6.67 9.05
CA VAL A 127 -15.38 -6.68 10.04
C VAL A 127 -14.87 -7.32 11.33
N LEU A 128 -14.79 -6.56 12.41
CA LEU A 128 -14.14 -6.99 13.64
C LEU A 128 -15.12 -7.59 14.65
N SER A 129 -16.30 -7.02 14.76
CA SER A 129 -17.28 -7.43 15.77
C SER A 129 -18.70 -7.23 15.26
N PRO A 130 -19.24 -8.22 14.52
CA PRO A 130 -20.66 -8.19 14.22
C PRO A 130 -21.44 -8.50 15.51
N ASN A 131 -22.37 -7.63 15.86
CA ASN A 131 -23.36 -7.95 16.90
C ASN A 131 -24.43 -8.86 16.29
N SER A 132 -24.99 -9.76 17.08
CA SER A 132 -26.07 -10.65 16.67
C SER A 132 -27.32 -9.95 16.15
N SER A 133 -27.44 -8.65 16.40
CA SER A 133 -28.53 -7.80 15.93
C SER A 133 -28.19 -6.99 14.67
N SER A 134 -26.94 -7.00 14.22
CA SER A 134 -26.57 -6.38 12.94
C SER A 134 -27.10 -7.24 11.80
N THR A 135 -27.70 -6.62 10.80
CA THR A 135 -28.29 -7.35 9.69
C THR A 135 -27.42 -7.33 8.44
N ALA A 136 -26.76 -6.24 8.16
CA ALA A 136 -25.89 -6.13 7.00
C ALA A 136 -24.84 -5.02 7.12
N LEU A 137 -23.72 -5.21 6.45
CA LEU A 137 -22.79 -4.16 6.06
C LEU A 137 -23.11 -3.72 4.63
N ILE A 138 -23.40 -2.45 4.46
CA ILE A 138 -23.62 -1.83 3.15
C ILE A 138 -22.38 -1.03 2.80
N VAL A 139 -21.82 -1.33 1.64
CA VAL A 139 -20.63 -0.65 1.11
C VAL A 139 -20.97 -0.08 -0.25
N ARG A 140 -20.81 1.23 -0.39
CA ARG A 140 -21.04 1.94 -1.65
C ARG A 140 -19.83 2.75 -2.03
N VAL A 141 -19.56 2.83 -3.31
CA VAL A 141 -18.58 3.73 -3.88
C VAL A 141 -19.19 4.47 -5.04
N GLY A 142 -19.14 5.78 -4.98
CA GLY A 142 -19.75 6.61 -6.02
C GLY A 142 -19.10 7.98 -6.15
N THR A 143 -19.69 8.84 -6.95
CA THR A 143 -19.23 10.21 -7.19
C THR A 143 -19.72 11.22 -6.15
N SER A 144 -20.54 10.76 -5.19
CA SER A 144 -21.04 11.49 -4.04
C SER A 144 -21.20 10.56 -2.85
N ALA A 145 -21.36 11.10 -1.65
CA ALA A 145 -21.63 10.31 -0.45
C ALA A 145 -22.90 9.46 -0.64
N GLY A 146 -22.82 8.16 -0.36
CA GLY A 146 -23.90 7.20 -0.57
C GLY A 146 -24.21 6.84 -2.03
N GLY A 147 -23.47 7.42 -2.99
CA GLY A 147 -23.59 7.09 -4.42
C GLY A 147 -23.15 5.66 -4.72
N THR A 148 -23.76 5.05 -5.74
CA THR A 148 -23.60 3.62 -6.09
C THR A 148 -22.97 3.41 -7.47
N GLN A 149 -22.46 4.48 -8.10
CA GLN A 149 -22.04 4.43 -9.50
C GLN A 149 -20.86 3.48 -9.76
N ASN A 150 -20.01 3.26 -8.76
CA ASN A 150 -18.80 2.44 -8.91
C ASN A 150 -18.92 1.11 -8.17
N LEU A 151 -19.64 1.08 -7.06
CA LEU A 151 -19.90 -0.13 -6.26
C LEU A 151 -21.19 0.05 -5.45
N ASP A 152 -21.98 -1.00 -5.37
CA ASP A 152 -23.11 -1.15 -4.44
C ASP A 152 -23.14 -2.60 -3.97
N THR A 153 -22.76 -2.83 -2.72
CA THR A 153 -22.66 -4.16 -2.16
C THR A 153 -23.29 -4.18 -0.77
N THR A 154 -24.19 -5.10 -0.56
CA THR A 154 -24.78 -5.39 0.75
C THR A 154 -24.39 -6.81 1.15
N ILE A 155 -23.79 -6.95 2.32
CA ILE A 155 -23.30 -8.22 2.82
C ILE A 155 -24.01 -8.54 4.12
N ALA A 156 -24.71 -9.67 4.16
CA ALA A 156 -25.37 -10.12 5.37
C ALA A 156 -24.35 -10.46 6.45
N VAL A 157 -24.61 -10.05 7.68
CA VAL A 157 -23.69 -10.29 8.80
C VAL A 157 -23.54 -11.77 9.12
N THR A 158 -24.52 -12.61 8.77
CA THR A 158 -24.41 -14.07 8.85
C THR A 158 -23.29 -14.65 8.02
N ASP A 159 -22.86 -13.93 6.99
CA ASP A 159 -21.78 -14.34 6.08
C ASP A 159 -20.39 -13.95 6.62
N PHE A 160 -20.37 -13.18 7.73
CA PHE A 160 -19.15 -12.75 8.39
C PHE A 160 -18.98 -13.42 9.75
N GLY A 161 -17.91 -14.18 9.92
CA GLY A 161 -17.35 -14.45 11.24
C GLY A 161 -16.58 -13.23 11.76
N GLN A 162 -16.22 -13.23 13.04
CA GLN A 162 -15.29 -12.22 13.57
C GLN A 162 -13.99 -12.19 12.75
N GLY A 163 -13.57 -11.01 12.32
CA GLY A 163 -12.37 -10.82 11.53
C GLY A 163 -12.52 -11.15 10.04
N ALA A 164 -13.74 -11.30 9.55
CA ALA A 164 -13.99 -11.47 8.12
C ALA A 164 -13.51 -10.25 7.33
N ILE A 165 -12.94 -10.49 6.16
CA ILE A 165 -12.39 -9.45 5.29
C ILE A 165 -13.22 -9.43 4.01
N LEU A 166 -13.88 -8.29 3.74
CA LEU A 166 -14.40 -7.99 2.43
C LEU A 166 -13.27 -7.57 1.51
N ASN A 167 -13.08 -8.27 0.41
CA ASN A 167 -12.21 -7.86 -0.67
C ASN A 167 -13.05 -7.66 -1.93
N THR A 168 -13.06 -6.45 -2.45
CA THR A 168 -13.77 -6.12 -3.69
C THR A 168 -12.95 -5.14 -4.52
N THR A 169 -13.34 -4.96 -5.78
CA THR A 169 -12.75 -3.95 -6.66
C THR A 169 -13.83 -3.05 -7.20
N PHE A 170 -13.43 -1.82 -7.57
CA PHE A 170 -14.29 -0.90 -8.30
C PHE A 170 -13.49 -0.12 -9.33
N THR A 171 -14.14 0.28 -10.41
CA THR A 171 -13.55 1.17 -11.40
C THR A 171 -14.07 2.58 -11.18
N ALA A 172 -13.14 3.53 -10.97
CA ALA A 172 -13.53 4.91 -10.73
C ALA A 172 -14.10 5.58 -12.00
N THR A 173 -15.24 6.24 -11.86
CA THR A 173 -15.89 7.01 -12.94
C THR A 173 -15.63 8.50 -12.85
N ALA A 174 -15.00 8.97 -11.76
CA ALA A 174 -14.66 10.37 -11.52
C ALA A 174 -13.26 10.50 -10.92
N LYS A 175 -12.75 11.73 -10.85
CA LYS A 175 -11.47 12.06 -10.18
C LYS A 175 -11.55 12.02 -8.65
N SER A 176 -12.74 11.94 -8.09
CA SER A 176 -12.98 11.75 -6.67
C SER A 176 -14.04 10.67 -6.52
N SER A 177 -13.79 9.70 -5.64
CA SER A 177 -14.73 8.66 -5.26
C SER A 177 -15.02 8.77 -3.77
N PHE A 178 -16.28 8.58 -3.40
CA PHE A 178 -16.72 8.54 -2.01
C PHE A 178 -16.91 7.09 -1.60
N ILE A 179 -16.11 6.66 -0.63
CA ILE A 179 -16.25 5.36 0.00
C ILE A 179 -17.24 5.55 1.16
N TYR A 180 -18.36 4.86 1.11
CA TYR A 180 -19.44 4.95 2.08
C TYR A 180 -19.67 3.58 2.70
N VAL A 181 -19.68 3.52 4.02
CA VAL A 181 -19.92 2.32 4.82
C VAL A 181 -21.07 2.57 5.78
N GLU A 182 -22.00 1.62 5.85
CA GLU A 182 -23.21 1.73 6.64
C GLU A 182 -23.52 0.38 7.29
N SER A 183 -23.92 0.39 8.53
CA SER A 183 -24.51 -0.76 9.19
C SER A 183 -26.04 -0.63 9.19
N SER A 184 -26.74 -1.62 8.63
CA SER A 184 -28.17 -1.73 8.86
C SER A 184 -28.40 -2.66 10.06
N GLY A 185 -28.79 -2.10 11.21
CA GLY A 185 -28.92 -2.81 12.49
C GLY A 185 -28.01 -2.26 13.58
N ILE A 186 -27.84 -2.98 14.68
CA ILE A 186 -27.48 -2.33 15.94
C ILE A 186 -25.99 -2.08 16.14
N GLN A 187 -25.07 -2.85 15.64
CA GLN A 187 -23.63 -2.53 15.82
C GLN A 187 -22.72 -3.34 14.91
N LEU A 188 -21.88 -2.66 14.22
CA LEU A 188 -20.81 -3.23 13.41
C LEU A 188 -19.53 -2.45 13.61
N ASP A 189 -18.46 -3.11 14.01
CA ASP A 189 -17.13 -2.52 14.06
C ASP A 189 -16.38 -2.91 12.79
N VAL A 190 -15.79 -1.93 12.11
CA VAL A 190 -14.99 -2.11 10.89
C VAL A 190 -13.62 -1.47 11.02
N ASP A 191 -12.70 -2.00 10.22
CA ASP A 191 -11.30 -1.57 10.12
C ASP A 191 -10.87 -1.65 8.63
#